data_66770cfa29e4b058edcdb80e23ff86c5
#
_entry.id   66770cfa29e4b058edcdb80e23ff86c5
#
_cell.length_a   1.000
_cell.length_b   1.000
_cell.length_c   1.000
_cell.angle_alpha   90.00
_cell.angle_beta   90.00
_cell.angle_gamma   90.00
#
_symmetry.space_group_name_H-M   'P 1'
#
loop_
_entity.id
_entity.type
_entity.pdbx_description
1 polymer ?
#
loop_
_entity_poly.entity_id
_entity_poly.type
_entity_poly.pdbx_seq_one_letter_code
_entity_poly.pdbx_strand_id
1 'polypeptide(L)'
;AILLMMKWGYEGSKAFIGGNPVKKIINSTREIREILYVDLNACNNYKTGKESLEKIICPTLCIFGDLDKMVPLKIGNKMAETIKNSEVKIINNCGHMIIFEKAFEMRKSVLEFINK
;
A
#
# COMPACT_ATOMS: atom_id res chain seq x y z
N ALA A 1 -3.39 7.87 -15.58
CA ALA A 1 -2.77 7.47 -14.29
C ALA A 1 -3.82 7.45 -13.18
N ILE A 2 -4.48 8.59 -12.84
CA ILE A 2 -5.42 8.71 -11.71
C ILE A 2 -6.55 7.66 -11.77
N LEU A 3 -7.20 7.47 -12.93
CA LEU A 3 -8.27 6.49 -13.09
C LEU A 3 -7.80 5.05 -12.86
N LEU A 4 -6.57 4.72 -13.26
CA LEU A 4 -5.97 3.42 -13.03
C LEU A 4 -5.61 3.22 -11.55
N MET A 5 -5.06 4.23 -10.89
CA MET A 5 -4.79 4.20 -9.46
C MET A 5 -6.08 4.02 -8.65
N MET A 6 -7.18 4.68 -9.04
CA MET A 6 -8.49 4.50 -8.43
C MET A 6 -9.05 3.08 -8.64
N LYS A 7 -8.83 2.50 -9.83
CA LYS A 7 -9.32 1.17 -10.19
C LYS A 7 -8.51 0.07 -9.52
N TRP A 8 -7.20 0.24 -9.38
CA TRP A 8 -6.29 -0.79 -8.87
C TRP A 8 -6.00 -0.63 -7.38
N GLY A 9 -6.13 0.58 -6.85
CA GLY A 9 -5.80 0.87 -5.46
C GLY A 9 -6.88 0.49 -4.45
N TYR A 10 -8.11 0.17 -4.89
CA TYR A 10 -9.22 -0.11 -3.99
C TYR A 10 -10.08 -1.27 -4.52
N GLU A 11 -10.11 -2.37 -3.83
CA GLU A 11 -10.91 -3.56 -4.16
C GLU A 11 -12.12 -3.74 -3.22
N GLY A 12 -12.28 -2.88 -2.22
CA GLY A 12 -13.31 -2.98 -1.19
C GLY A 12 -14.75 -2.94 -1.68
N SER A 13 -15.65 -3.17 -0.76
CA SER A 13 -17.09 -3.28 -0.95
C SER A 13 -17.68 -2.19 -1.87
N LYS A 14 -18.45 -2.61 -2.85
CA LYS A 14 -19.17 -1.74 -3.80
C LYS A 14 -20.22 -0.83 -3.15
N ALA A 15 -20.60 -1.10 -1.90
CA ALA A 15 -21.59 -0.36 -1.13
C ALA A 15 -20.94 0.57 -0.11
N PHE A 16 -20.33 1.68 -0.57
CA PHE A 16 -19.87 2.73 0.33
C PHE A 16 -20.93 3.81 0.48
N ILE A 17 -21.51 3.92 1.66
CA ILE A 17 -22.33 5.07 2.01
C ILE A 17 -21.40 6.30 2.01
N GLY A 18 -21.51 7.15 0.98
CA GLY A 18 -20.69 8.35 0.82
C GLY A 18 -19.62 8.29 -0.27
N GLY A 19 -19.56 7.22 -1.09
CA GLY A 19 -18.71 7.10 -2.28
C GLY A 19 -17.30 6.58 -2.01
N ASN A 20 -16.56 6.33 -3.08
CA ASN A 20 -15.20 5.80 -3.03
C ASN A 20 -14.25 6.78 -2.30
N PRO A 21 -13.59 6.37 -1.20
CA PRO A 21 -12.72 7.24 -0.40
C PRO A 21 -11.52 7.77 -1.21
N VAL A 22 -10.97 6.97 -2.12
CA VAL A 22 -9.88 7.41 -3.00
C VAL A 22 -10.34 8.52 -3.93
N LYS A 23 -11.58 8.42 -4.46
CA LYS A 23 -12.17 9.48 -5.29
C LYS A 23 -12.37 10.77 -4.50
N LYS A 24 -12.78 10.67 -3.23
CA LYS A 24 -12.92 11.86 -2.36
C LYS A 24 -11.58 12.55 -2.14
N ILE A 25 -10.54 11.78 -1.81
CA ILE A 25 -9.18 12.32 -1.63
C ILE A 25 -8.70 13.00 -2.91
N ILE A 26 -8.84 12.36 -4.07
CA ILE A 26 -8.41 12.92 -5.36
C ILE A 26 -9.22 14.18 -5.73
N ASN A 27 -10.52 14.20 -5.46
CA ASN A 27 -11.36 15.36 -5.76
C ASN A 27 -11.13 16.55 -4.82
N SER A 28 -10.72 16.30 -3.56
CA SER A 28 -10.40 17.35 -2.59
C SER A 28 -9.08 18.07 -2.91
N THR A 29 -8.29 17.53 -3.82
CA THR A 29 -6.95 17.97 -4.11
C THR A 29 -6.80 18.41 -5.58
N ARG A 30 -7.60 19.40 -6.00
CA ARG A 30 -7.54 19.96 -7.37
C ARG A 30 -6.17 20.49 -7.79
N GLU A 31 -5.34 20.87 -6.83
CA GLU A 31 -3.97 21.39 -7.03
C GLU A 31 -2.92 20.28 -7.27
N ILE A 32 -3.31 19.02 -7.19
CA ILE A 32 -2.38 17.85 -7.18
C ILE A 32 -1.81 17.49 -8.57
N ARG A 33 -2.28 18.02 -9.68
CA ARG A 33 -1.80 17.53 -10.98
C ARG A 33 -0.28 17.70 -11.17
N GLU A 34 0.25 18.84 -10.77
CA GLU A 34 1.69 19.12 -10.88
C GLU A 34 2.48 18.30 -9.86
N ILE A 35 1.98 18.23 -8.62
CA ILE A 35 2.57 17.43 -7.53
C ILE A 35 2.60 15.95 -7.93
N LEU A 36 1.48 15.41 -8.44
CA LEU A 36 1.38 14.02 -8.86
C LEU A 36 2.39 13.67 -9.97
N TYR A 37 2.62 14.60 -10.91
CA TYR A 37 3.64 14.39 -11.94
C TYR A 37 5.05 14.30 -11.33
N VAL A 38 5.38 15.21 -10.42
CA VAL A 38 6.67 15.22 -9.72
C VAL A 38 6.87 13.93 -8.92
N ASP A 39 5.85 13.51 -8.16
CA ASP A 39 5.91 12.30 -7.32
C ASP A 39 6.05 11.03 -8.17
N LEU A 40 5.23 10.88 -9.21
CA LEU A 40 5.33 9.72 -10.12
C LEU A 40 6.68 9.67 -10.85
N ASN A 41 7.23 10.83 -11.22
CA ASN A 41 8.54 10.90 -11.84
C ASN A 41 9.65 10.55 -10.85
N ALA A 42 9.56 10.99 -9.60
CA ALA A 42 10.47 10.61 -8.52
C ALA A 42 10.43 9.08 -8.28
N CYS A 43 9.24 8.48 -8.20
CA CYS A 43 9.08 7.03 -8.08
C CYS A 43 9.69 6.29 -9.27
N ASN A 44 9.46 6.78 -10.50
CA ASN A 44 10.01 6.15 -11.71
C ASN A 44 11.55 6.23 -11.77
N ASN A 45 12.14 7.27 -11.21
CA ASN A 45 13.59 7.48 -11.17
C ASN A 45 14.29 6.82 -9.99
N TYR A 46 13.53 6.34 -8.99
CA TYR A 46 14.08 5.65 -7.83
C TYR A 46 14.56 4.25 -8.20
N LYS A 47 15.88 4.03 -8.25
CA LYS A 47 16.50 2.78 -8.70
C LYS A 47 17.18 1.98 -7.60
N THR A 48 17.37 2.58 -6.42
CA THR A 48 18.12 1.97 -5.30
C THR A 48 17.24 1.26 -4.28
N GLY A 49 15.98 0.93 -4.64
CA GLY A 49 15.02 0.33 -3.72
C GLY A 49 15.50 -0.98 -3.11
N LYS A 50 16.08 -1.87 -3.93
CA LYS A 50 16.58 -3.16 -3.44
C LYS A 50 17.72 -2.99 -2.44
N GLU A 51 18.72 -2.19 -2.77
CA GLU A 51 19.86 -1.91 -1.89
C GLU A 51 19.42 -1.22 -0.59
N SER A 52 18.36 -0.43 -0.65
CA SER A 52 17.77 0.20 0.54
C SER A 52 17.07 -0.81 1.45
N LEU A 53 16.34 -1.79 0.88
CA LEU A 53 15.71 -2.87 1.63
C LEU A 53 16.74 -3.75 2.35
N GLU A 54 17.86 -4.06 1.71
CA GLU A 54 18.96 -4.85 2.30
C GLU A 54 19.62 -4.17 3.51
N LYS A 55 19.52 -2.84 3.61
CA LYS A 55 20.07 -2.04 4.72
C LYS A 55 19.14 -1.93 5.93
N ILE A 56 17.90 -2.39 5.82
CA ILE A 56 16.94 -2.36 6.93
C ILE A 56 17.31 -3.44 7.93
N ILE A 57 17.66 -3.03 9.16
CA ILE A 57 18.08 -3.92 10.25
C ILE A 57 17.06 -3.99 11.38
N CYS A 58 16.13 -3.05 11.46
CA CYS A 58 15.08 -3.04 12.47
C CYS A 58 14.03 -4.12 12.19
N PRO A 59 13.30 -4.59 13.22
CA PRO A 59 12.11 -5.41 13.01
C PRO A 59 11.12 -4.70 12.09
N THR A 60 10.63 -5.40 11.07
CA THR A 60 9.81 -4.82 10.02
C THR A 60 8.56 -5.66 9.79
N LEU A 61 7.38 -5.05 9.85
CA LEU A 61 6.12 -5.67 9.47
C LEU A 61 5.72 -5.22 8.06
N CYS A 62 5.63 -6.18 7.13
CA CYS A 62 5.12 -5.97 5.79
C CYS A 62 3.65 -6.44 5.71
N ILE A 63 2.72 -5.51 5.43
CA ILE A 63 1.29 -5.84 5.33
C ILE A 63 0.85 -5.69 3.87
N PHE A 64 0.24 -6.75 3.32
CA PHE A 64 -0.24 -6.79 1.95
C PHE A 64 -1.71 -7.20 1.88
N GLY A 65 -2.45 -6.64 0.92
CA GLY A 65 -3.75 -7.15 0.53
C GLY A 65 -3.62 -8.27 -0.51
N ASP A 66 -4.42 -9.33 -0.40
CA ASP A 66 -4.38 -10.47 -1.33
C ASP A 66 -4.89 -10.12 -2.74
N LEU A 67 -5.70 -9.08 -2.86
CA LEU A 67 -6.25 -8.56 -4.12
C LEU A 67 -5.52 -7.28 -4.61
N ASP A 68 -4.36 -6.96 -4.04
CA ASP A 68 -3.57 -5.79 -4.44
C ASP A 68 -3.05 -5.95 -5.87
N LYS A 69 -3.50 -5.04 -6.75
CA LYS A 69 -3.10 -4.98 -8.16
C LYS A 69 -1.98 -3.99 -8.42
N MET A 70 -1.67 -3.11 -7.46
CA MET A 70 -0.55 -2.16 -7.55
C MET A 70 0.76 -2.80 -7.10
N VAL A 71 0.72 -3.55 -6.00
CA VAL A 71 1.83 -4.36 -5.49
C VAL A 71 1.35 -5.80 -5.33
N PRO A 72 1.34 -6.60 -6.41
CA PRO A 72 0.93 -8.00 -6.33
C PRO A 72 1.71 -8.78 -5.28
N LEU A 73 1.07 -9.69 -4.56
CA LEU A 73 1.67 -10.45 -3.45
C LEU A 73 3.04 -11.06 -3.78
N LYS A 74 3.22 -11.55 -5.01
CA LYS A 74 4.52 -12.10 -5.46
C LYS A 74 5.64 -11.06 -5.35
N ILE A 75 5.35 -9.81 -5.66
CA ILE A 75 6.32 -8.72 -5.59
C ILE A 75 6.51 -8.30 -4.14
N GLY A 76 5.42 -8.14 -3.38
CA GLY A 76 5.46 -7.81 -1.96
C GLY A 76 6.27 -8.82 -1.15
N ASN A 77 6.03 -10.12 -1.34
CA ASN A 77 6.79 -11.19 -0.67
C ASN A 77 8.29 -11.12 -1.01
N LYS A 78 8.63 -10.92 -2.28
CA LYS A 78 10.03 -10.77 -2.70
C LYS A 78 10.71 -9.55 -2.06
N MET A 79 9.97 -8.46 -1.87
CA MET A 79 10.48 -7.28 -1.14
C MET A 79 10.72 -7.62 0.34
N ALA A 80 9.76 -8.26 0.99
CA ALA A 80 9.87 -8.66 2.39
C ALA A 80 11.05 -9.63 2.62
N GLU A 81 11.23 -10.62 1.75
CA GLU A 81 12.36 -11.56 1.79
C GLU A 81 13.74 -10.87 1.72
N THR A 82 13.80 -9.67 1.13
CA THR A 82 15.04 -8.88 1.05
C THR A 82 15.38 -8.21 2.40
N ILE A 83 14.41 -8.01 3.28
CA ILE A 83 14.59 -7.40 4.60
C ILE A 83 14.94 -8.49 5.60
N LYS A 84 16.12 -8.41 6.22
CA LYS A 84 16.67 -9.44 7.10
C LYS A 84 15.77 -9.82 8.28
N ASN A 85 15.03 -8.88 8.83
CA ASN A 85 14.18 -9.07 10.01
C ASN A 85 12.74 -8.61 9.71
N SER A 86 12.10 -9.29 8.77
CA SER A 86 10.74 -8.97 8.34
C SER A 86 9.74 -10.05 8.70
N GLU A 87 8.51 -9.62 8.99
CA GLU A 87 7.32 -10.45 9.07
C GLU A 87 6.34 -10.03 8.00
N VAL A 88 5.66 -11.01 7.39
CA VAL A 88 4.63 -10.75 6.38
C VAL A 88 3.26 -11.04 6.95
N LYS A 89 2.34 -10.09 6.80
CA LYS A 89 0.92 -10.25 7.09
C LYS A 89 0.10 -10.03 5.83
N ILE A 90 -0.67 -11.02 5.43
CA ILE A 90 -1.60 -10.92 4.30
C ILE A 90 -3.02 -10.69 4.84
N ILE A 91 -3.69 -9.68 4.31
CA ILE A 91 -5.08 -9.36 4.64
C ILE A 91 -5.97 -9.80 3.48
N ASN A 92 -6.90 -10.71 3.77
CA ASN A 92 -7.78 -11.31 2.77
C ASN A 92 -8.88 -10.34 2.30
N ASN A 93 -9.28 -10.49 1.03
CA ASN A 93 -10.29 -9.66 0.38
C ASN A 93 -9.99 -8.16 0.51
N CYS A 94 -8.72 -7.79 0.27
CA CYS A 94 -8.20 -6.45 0.43
C CYS A 94 -7.31 -6.05 -0.73
N GLY A 95 -7.51 -4.84 -1.25
CA GLY A 95 -6.65 -4.24 -2.27
C GLY A 95 -5.48 -3.46 -1.66
N HIS A 96 -4.99 -2.46 -2.41
CA HIS A 96 -3.86 -1.64 -2.01
C HIS A 96 -4.15 -0.68 -0.86
N MET A 97 -5.38 -0.18 -0.77
CA MET A 97 -5.77 0.84 0.20
C MET A 97 -6.21 0.21 1.54
N ILE A 98 -5.33 -0.59 2.14
CA ILE A 98 -5.61 -1.40 3.34
C ILE A 98 -6.22 -0.56 4.48
N ILE A 99 -5.72 0.65 4.71
CA ILE A 99 -6.21 1.56 5.75
C ILE A 99 -7.70 1.88 5.58
N PHE A 100 -8.18 1.96 4.34
CA PHE A 100 -9.59 2.27 4.04
C PHE A 100 -10.46 1.02 3.90
N GLU A 101 -9.86 -0.08 3.45
CA GLU A 101 -10.59 -1.32 3.17
C GLU A 101 -10.71 -2.23 4.39
N LYS A 102 -9.65 -2.30 5.21
CA LYS A 102 -9.48 -3.23 6.31
C LYS A 102 -8.76 -2.60 7.51
N ALA A 103 -9.23 -1.42 7.93
CA ALA A 103 -8.63 -0.65 9.01
C ALA A 103 -8.49 -1.44 10.33
N PHE A 104 -9.48 -2.26 10.66
CA PHE A 104 -9.47 -3.05 11.89
C PHE A 104 -8.39 -4.14 11.84
N GLU A 105 -8.34 -4.91 10.75
CA GLU A 105 -7.37 -5.98 10.55
C GLU A 105 -5.95 -5.45 10.48
N MET A 106 -5.76 -4.31 9.82
CA MET A 106 -4.48 -3.61 9.77
C MET A 106 -4.04 -3.18 11.17
N ARG A 107 -4.91 -2.47 11.91
CA ARG A 107 -4.62 -2.04 13.28
C ARG A 107 -4.26 -3.23 14.18
N LYS A 108 -5.04 -4.32 14.11
CA LYS A 108 -4.77 -5.54 14.87
C LYS A 108 -3.37 -6.09 14.57
N SER A 109 -3.01 -6.19 13.30
CA SER A 109 -1.70 -6.70 12.86
C SER A 109 -0.55 -5.84 13.39
N VAL A 110 -0.71 -4.51 13.37
CA VAL A 110 0.30 -3.58 13.90
C VAL A 110 0.44 -3.75 15.41
N LEU A 111 -0.68 -3.81 16.16
CA LEU A 111 -0.66 -3.99 17.62
C LEU A 111 -0.03 -5.33 18.02
N GLU A 112 -0.33 -6.40 17.30
CA GLU A 112 0.27 -7.72 17.53
C GLU A 112 1.80 -7.70 17.30
N PHE A 113 2.25 -6.92 16.33
CA PHE A 113 3.68 -6.79 16.02
C PHE A 113 4.45 -5.96 17.05
N ILE A 114 3.92 -4.81 17.47
CA ILE A 114 4.61 -3.91 18.42
C ILE A 114 4.61 -4.41 19.86
N ASN A 115 3.73 -5.36 20.20
CA ASN A 115 3.63 -5.94 21.56
C ASN A 115 4.44 -7.27 21.69
N LYS A 116 5.26 -7.62 20.71
CA LYS A 116 6.20 -8.76 20.79
C LYS A 116 7.45 -8.38 21.56
#